data_777686ed6683b5850200bdd7e7e613d3
#
_entry.id   777686ed6683b5850200bdd7e7e613d3
#
_cell.length_a   1.000
_cell.length_b   1.000
_cell.length_c   1.000
_cell.angle_alpha   90.00
_cell.angle_beta   90.00
_cell.angle_gamma   90.00
#
_symmetry.space_group_name_H-M   'P 1'
#
loop_
_entity.id
_entity.type
_entity.pdbx_description
1 polymer ?
#
loop_
_entity_poly.entity_id
_entity_poly.type
_entity_poly.pdbx_seq_one_letter_code
_entity_poly.pdbx_strand_id
1 'polypeptide(L)'
;LTSFSLISLIANRDIVLSLKDMFKKQSSSDVACFFSSLGLLTNCAVTCFTKESRLEISCVHSAVLLLTVLFTRALMLFFRRSYELSNLKQIATKKPKKTVSLISDRGAAFAMAKNAIEGDALIAVAHPTDFAGDYVKYLKFGTILNGKLRVLTIFGIISGIASAFIGYTVTKNLLTASFIFGAVLSFISIPTLFFIEVLPNFSAAAKLNRKGAMIAGKAAAERLEMANAIVMSSCDLFPAGTITLQNIKVLANNNIDDTLARAASLTEAVSSTLAPIFKKILKTNSAYTLPDSDTVKYEERLGLSGWVDNELLFIGNRTLMEAHGIDIPSIEIDRKILHNGCFPIYVASKNTACALLIVRYDVDENVVRQLRYLTNLGVTVLI
;
A
#
# COMPACT_ATOMS: atom_id res chain seq x y z
N LEU A 1 -20.98 41.15 -9.32
CA LEU A 1 -20.44 40.18 -8.36
C LEU A 1 -21.44 39.06 -8.06
N THR A 2 -22.69 39.38 -7.69
CA THR A 2 -23.76 38.37 -7.46
C THR A 2 -23.99 37.49 -8.67
N SER A 3 -24.09 38.10 -9.86
CA SER A 3 -24.25 37.35 -11.12
C SER A 3 -23.07 36.43 -11.40
N PHE A 4 -21.85 36.89 -11.16
CA PHE A 4 -20.62 36.10 -11.35
C PHE A 4 -20.54 34.92 -10.36
N SER A 5 -20.87 35.13 -9.08
CA SER A 5 -20.88 34.06 -8.09
C SER A 5 -21.99 33.03 -8.34
N LEU A 6 -23.14 33.45 -8.84
CA LEU A 6 -24.24 32.59 -9.23
C LEU A 6 -23.90 31.77 -10.49
N ILE A 7 -23.29 32.39 -11.50
CA ILE A 7 -22.78 31.71 -12.70
C ILE A 7 -21.69 30.71 -12.32
N SER A 8 -20.78 31.08 -11.42
CA SER A 8 -19.74 30.17 -10.93
C SER A 8 -20.30 28.94 -10.20
N LEU A 9 -21.35 29.08 -9.39
CA LEU A 9 -22.05 27.98 -8.76
C LEU A 9 -22.76 27.07 -9.78
N ILE A 10 -23.46 27.66 -10.73
CA ILE A 10 -24.20 26.93 -11.77
C ILE A 10 -23.24 26.21 -12.73
N ALA A 11 -22.14 26.85 -13.11
CA ALA A 11 -21.12 26.27 -13.98
C ALA A 11 -20.41 25.06 -13.33
N ASN A 12 -20.34 25.01 -12.00
CA ASN A 12 -19.79 23.89 -11.25
C ASN A 12 -20.88 22.89 -10.83
N ARG A 13 -21.45 22.22 -11.82
CA ARG A 13 -22.50 21.20 -11.64
C ARG A 13 -22.22 20.20 -10.52
N ASP A 14 -20.96 19.80 -10.35
CA ASP A 14 -20.52 18.83 -9.33
C ASP A 14 -20.73 19.36 -7.91
N ILE A 15 -20.64 20.68 -7.70
CA ILE A 15 -20.90 21.32 -6.40
C ILE A 15 -22.38 21.17 -6.02
N VAL A 16 -23.27 21.38 -6.96
CA VAL A 16 -24.73 21.27 -6.73
C VAL A 16 -25.13 19.80 -6.55
N LEU A 17 -24.55 18.90 -7.35
CA LEU A 17 -24.81 17.46 -7.25
C LEU A 17 -24.29 16.87 -5.92
N SER A 18 -23.25 17.45 -5.33
CA SER A 18 -22.68 16.99 -4.05
C SER A 18 -23.67 17.11 -2.87
N LEU A 19 -24.68 17.97 -2.96
CA LEU A 19 -25.78 18.02 -1.98
C LEU A 19 -26.51 16.68 -1.88
N LYS A 20 -26.68 15.97 -2.99
CA LYS A 20 -27.29 14.64 -3.02
C LYS A 20 -26.47 13.62 -2.22
N ASP A 21 -25.15 13.77 -2.25
CA ASP A 21 -24.21 12.87 -1.55
C ASP A 21 -24.24 13.11 -0.03
N MET A 22 -24.51 14.33 0.42
CA MET A 22 -24.69 14.64 1.83
C MET A 22 -25.86 13.86 2.45
N PHE A 23 -26.96 13.73 1.71
CA PHE A 23 -28.13 12.95 2.15
C PHE A 23 -27.88 11.44 2.10
N LYS A 24 -26.94 10.96 1.25
CA LYS A 24 -26.55 9.54 1.14
C LYS A 24 -25.45 9.12 2.13
N LYS A 25 -25.17 9.89 3.18
CA LYS A 25 -24.09 9.67 4.16
C LYS A 25 -22.64 9.72 3.57
N GLN A 26 -22.48 10.16 2.35
CA GLN A 26 -21.19 10.37 1.71
C GLN A 26 -20.97 11.87 1.53
N SER A 27 -20.26 12.52 2.45
CA SER A 27 -19.94 13.94 2.30
C SER A 27 -18.63 14.08 1.51
N SER A 28 -18.64 14.92 0.51
CA SER A 28 -17.44 15.30 -0.25
C SER A 28 -16.99 16.73 0.11
N SER A 29 -15.74 17.07 -0.25
CA SER A 29 -15.23 18.45 -0.11
C SER A 29 -16.07 19.48 -0.88
N ASP A 30 -16.80 19.02 -1.91
CA ASP A 30 -17.64 19.89 -2.72
C ASP A 30 -18.89 20.38 -1.96
N VAL A 31 -19.40 19.61 -0.98
CA VAL A 31 -20.47 20.03 -0.07
C VAL A 31 -20.04 21.24 0.78
N ALA A 32 -18.82 21.20 1.31
CA ALA A 32 -18.28 22.32 2.06
C ALA A 32 -18.10 23.57 1.18
N CYS A 33 -17.68 23.38 -0.07
CA CYS A 33 -17.58 24.43 -1.08
C CYS A 33 -18.94 25.06 -1.40
N PHE A 34 -19.99 24.26 -1.49
CA PHE A 34 -21.35 24.73 -1.69
C PHE A 34 -21.80 25.66 -0.56
N PHE A 35 -21.68 25.23 0.69
CA PHE A 35 -22.10 26.03 1.85
C PHE A 35 -21.28 27.32 1.99
N SER A 36 -19.98 27.28 1.72
CA SER A 36 -19.16 28.48 1.70
C SER A 36 -19.59 29.49 0.64
N SER A 37 -19.86 28.99 -0.57
CA SER A 37 -20.34 29.83 -1.66
C SER A 37 -21.74 30.41 -1.36
N LEU A 38 -22.61 29.63 -0.72
CA LEU A 38 -23.93 30.09 -0.28
C LEU A 38 -23.82 31.18 0.78
N GLY A 39 -22.93 31.03 1.77
CA GLY A 39 -22.67 32.06 2.78
C GLY A 39 -22.17 33.39 2.18
N LEU A 40 -21.32 33.32 1.15
CA LEU A 40 -20.87 34.52 0.45
C LEU A 40 -21.99 35.15 -0.44
N LEU A 41 -22.83 34.32 -1.04
CA LEU A 41 -24.00 34.81 -1.79
C LEU A 41 -25.00 35.53 -0.89
N THR A 42 -25.24 35.02 0.34
CA THR A 42 -26.10 35.71 1.32
C THR A 42 -25.57 37.08 1.67
N ASN A 43 -24.25 37.23 1.86
CA ASN A 43 -23.63 38.53 2.09
C ASN A 43 -23.80 39.47 0.88
N CYS A 44 -23.60 38.98 -0.35
CA CYS A 44 -23.84 39.76 -1.56
C CYS A 44 -25.31 40.20 -1.69
N ALA A 45 -26.25 39.33 -1.37
CA ALA A 45 -27.68 39.65 -1.40
C ALA A 45 -28.03 40.74 -0.37
N VAL A 46 -27.59 40.59 0.88
CA VAL A 46 -27.81 41.59 1.95
C VAL A 46 -27.21 42.94 1.55
N THR A 47 -26.04 42.94 0.92
CA THR A 47 -25.38 44.18 0.43
C THR A 47 -26.22 44.89 -0.62
N CYS A 48 -26.93 44.15 -1.47
CA CYS A 48 -27.83 44.75 -2.47
C CYS A 48 -29.08 45.42 -1.89
N PHE A 49 -29.55 44.94 -0.72
CA PHE A 49 -30.76 45.46 -0.07
C PHE A 49 -30.48 46.59 0.95
N THR A 50 -29.24 46.72 1.45
CA THR A 50 -28.84 47.75 2.38
C THR A 50 -28.25 48.96 1.69
N LYS A 51 -28.81 50.16 1.93
CA LYS A 51 -28.37 51.42 1.33
C LYS A 51 -27.25 52.11 2.15
N GLU A 52 -26.27 51.35 2.66
CA GLU A 52 -25.21 51.93 3.50
C GLU A 52 -23.98 52.40 2.69
N SER A 53 -23.32 53.44 3.17
CA SER A 53 -22.14 54.05 2.56
C SER A 53 -20.88 53.19 2.51
N ARG A 54 -20.86 52.00 3.15
CA ARG A 54 -19.75 51.03 3.18
C ARG A 54 -19.92 49.83 2.27
N LEU A 55 -20.87 49.89 1.35
CA LEU A 55 -21.21 48.82 0.41
C LEU A 55 -20.01 48.33 -0.43
N GLU A 56 -19.16 49.20 -0.89
CA GLU A 56 -18.02 48.87 -1.75
C GLU A 56 -17.02 47.95 -1.06
N ILE A 57 -16.66 48.24 0.19
CA ILE A 57 -15.71 47.47 0.98
C ILE A 57 -16.23 46.07 1.24
N SER A 58 -17.50 45.92 1.62
CA SER A 58 -18.11 44.62 1.89
C SER A 58 -18.18 43.74 0.64
N CYS A 59 -18.50 44.31 -0.52
CA CYS A 59 -18.49 43.61 -1.81
C CYS A 59 -17.10 43.13 -2.21
N VAL A 60 -16.08 43.94 -2.03
CA VAL A 60 -14.68 43.59 -2.33
C VAL A 60 -14.23 42.41 -1.46
N HIS A 61 -14.47 42.50 -0.14
CA HIS A 61 -14.10 41.39 0.78
C HIS A 61 -14.81 40.08 0.42
N SER A 62 -16.10 40.11 0.11
CA SER A 62 -16.84 38.94 -0.31
C SER A 62 -16.35 38.36 -1.63
N ALA A 63 -15.93 39.21 -2.56
CA ALA A 63 -15.32 38.77 -3.81
C ALA A 63 -13.96 38.08 -3.58
N VAL A 64 -13.12 38.66 -2.72
CA VAL A 64 -11.81 38.05 -2.37
C VAL A 64 -12.00 36.68 -1.70
N LEU A 65 -12.95 36.57 -0.76
CA LEU A 65 -13.26 35.31 -0.11
C LEU A 65 -13.78 34.26 -1.11
N LEU A 66 -14.67 34.65 -2.02
CA LEU A 66 -15.16 33.75 -3.08
C LEU A 66 -14.03 33.28 -4.01
N LEU A 67 -13.16 34.20 -4.44
CA LEU A 67 -12.00 33.85 -5.25
C LEU A 67 -11.06 32.91 -4.51
N THR A 68 -10.85 33.11 -3.22
CA THR A 68 -10.03 32.21 -2.38
C THR A 68 -10.63 30.80 -2.32
N VAL A 69 -11.94 30.70 -2.14
CA VAL A 69 -12.67 29.42 -2.13
C VAL A 69 -12.55 28.71 -3.46
N LEU A 70 -12.79 29.41 -4.57
CA LEU A 70 -12.70 28.85 -5.93
C LEU A 70 -11.26 28.45 -6.28
N PHE A 71 -10.28 29.27 -5.92
CA PHE A 71 -8.87 29.00 -6.17
C PHE A 71 -8.38 27.77 -5.39
N THR A 72 -8.70 27.67 -4.10
CA THR A 72 -8.35 26.49 -3.29
C THR A 72 -9.05 25.23 -3.83
N ARG A 73 -10.29 25.30 -4.28
CA ARG A 73 -10.97 24.21 -4.94
C ARG A 73 -10.26 23.80 -6.24
N ALA A 74 -9.88 24.77 -7.07
CA ALA A 74 -9.14 24.50 -8.30
C ALA A 74 -7.79 23.83 -8.01
N LEU A 75 -7.06 24.27 -6.99
CA LEU A 75 -5.85 23.61 -6.53
C LEU A 75 -6.11 22.18 -6.07
N MET A 76 -7.15 21.91 -5.28
CA MET A 76 -7.52 20.57 -4.85
C MET A 76 -7.77 19.65 -6.04
N LEU A 77 -8.53 20.13 -7.03
CA LEU A 77 -8.79 19.36 -8.25
C LEU A 77 -7.52 19.12 -9.06
N PHE A 78 -6.65 20.11 -9.18
CA PHE A 78 -5.37 19.98 -9.87
C PHE A 78 -4.49 18.91 -9.21
N PHE A 79 -4.31 18.93 -7.89
CA PHE A 79 -3.51 17.94 -7.18
C PHE A 79 -4.13 16.54 -7.25
N ARG A 80 -5.47 16.43 -7.14
CA ARG A 80 -6.16 15.14 -7.32
C ARG A 80 -5.96 14.57 -8.72
N ARG A 81 -6.13 15.38 -9.77
CA ARG A 81 -5.93 14.96 -11.16
C ARG A 81 -4.47 14.60 -11.44
N SER A 82 -3.54 15.37 -10.93
CA SER A 82 -2.12 15.08 -11.04
C SER A 82 -1.76 13.74 -10.38
N TYR A 83 -2.34 13.46 -9.21
CA TYR A 83 -2.19 12.17 -8.52
C TYR A 83 -2.78 11.01 -9.34
N GLU A 84 -4.01 11.14 -9.83
CA GLU A 84 -4.68 10.14 -10.67
C GLU A 84 -3.87 9.85 -11.93
N LEU A 85 -3.38 10.89 -12.61
CA LEU A 85 -2.55 10.76 -13.81
C LEU A 85 -1.24 10.04 -13.53
N SER A 86 -0.60 10.33 -12.40
CA SER A 86 0.63 9.67 -11.98
C SER A 86 0.40 8.17 -11.70
N ASN A 87 -0.73 7.83 -11.07
CA ASN A 87 -1.12 6.44 -10.85
C ASN A 87 -1.42 5.70 -12.17
N LEU A 88 -2.14 6.33 -13.09
CA LEU A 88 -2.40 5.75 -14.41
C LEU A 88 -1.10 5.48 -15.18
N LYS A 89 -0.11 6.36 -15.05
CA LYS A 89 1.22 6.13 -15.63
C LYS A 89 1.90 4.88 -15.04
N GLN A 90 1.78 4.65 -13.74
CA GLN A 90 2.30 3.42 -13.11
C GLN A 90 1.53 2.17 -13.57
N ILE A 91 0.20 2.26 -13.72
CA ILE A 91 -0.62 1.16 -14.24
C ILE A 91 -0.22 0.79 -15.68
N ALA A 92 0.10 1.76 -16.49
CA ALA A 92 0.48 1.56 -17.90
C ALA A 92 1.86 0.88 -18.09
N THR A 93 2.68 0.76 -17.04
CA THR A 93 3.97 0.08 -17.15
C THR A 93 3.79 -1.41 -17.40
N LYS A 94 4.63 -2.01 -18.29
CA LYS A 94 4.58 -3.44 -18.65
C LYS A 94 5.17 -4.39 -17.58
N LYS A 95 5.62 -3.88 -16.44
CA LYS A 95 6.20 -4.71 -15.38
C LYS A 95 5.12 -5.51 -14.65
N PRO A 96 5.42 -6.74 -14.18
CA PRO A 96 4.49 -7.50 -13.33
C PRO A 96 4.15 -6.68 -12.09
N LYS A 97 2.88 -6.66 -11.71
CA LYS A 97 2.35 -5.85 -10.62
C LYS A 97 1.88 -6.74 -9.48
N LYS A 98 2.13 -6.29 -8.27
CA LYS A 98 1.60 -6.89 -7.05
C LYS A 98 0.71 -5.88 -6.34
N THR A 99 -0.40 -6.35 -5.82
CA THR A 99 -1.30 -5.57 -4.94
C THR A 99 -1.15 -6.07 -3.52
N VAL A 100 -1.06 -5.15 -2.57
CA VAL A 100 -1.08 -5.46 -1.14
C VAL A 100 -2.49 -5.20 -0.63
N SER A 101 -3.12 -6.21 -0.03
CA SER A 101 -4.44 -6.09 0.58
C SER A 101 -4.50 -6.83 1.91
N LEU A 102 -5.42 -6.42 2.79
CA LEU A 102 -5.70 -7.16 4.01
C LEU A 102 -6.45 -8.45 3.71
N ILE A 103 -6.11 -9.52 4.40
CA ILE A 103 -6.85 -10.77 4.37
C ILE A 103 -8.23 -10.53 4.97
N SER A 104 -9.27 -10.86 4.20
CA SER A 104 -10.67 -10.67 4.62
C SER A 104 -11.14 -11.75 5.60
N ASP A 105 -10.57 -12.95 5.50
CA ASP A 105 -10.91 -14.09 6.34
C ASP A 105 -10.08 -14.07 7.64
N ARG A 106 -10.76 -13.84 8.76
CA ARG A 106 -10.13 -13.81 10.09
C ARG A 106 -9.54 -15.17 10.49
N GLY A 107 -10.17 -16.30 10.07
CA GLY A 107 -9.69 -17.64 10.35
C GLY A 107 -8.35 -17.92 9.66
N ALA A 108 -8.27 -17.57 8.38
CA ALA A 108 -7.04 -17.69 7.62
C ALA A 108 -5.93 -16.78 8.15
N ALA A 109 -6.26 -15.54 8.54
CA ALA A 109 -5.31 -14.61 9.13
C ALA A 109 -4.77 -15.15 10.47
N PHE A 110 -5.63 -15.68 11.33
CA PHE A 110 -5.22 -16.26 12.60
C PHE A 110 -4.33 -17.50 12.41
N ALA A 111 -4.66 -18.37 11.45
CA ALA A 111 -3.86 -19.53 11.11
C ALA A 111 -2.45 -19.14 10.59
N MET A 112 -2.36 -18.07 9.80
CA MET A 112 -1.07 -17.55 9.31
C MET A 112 -0.25 -16.87 10.43
N ALA A 113 -0.91 -16.22 11.39
CA ALA A 113 -0.24 -15.58 12.51
C ALA A 113 0.47 -16.57 13.45
N LYS A 114 -0.03 -17.81 13.57
CA LYS A 114 0.56 -18.90 14.38
C LYS A 114 1.13 -18.43 15.74
N ASN A 115 0.37 -17.67 16.50
CA ASN A 115 0.78 -17.08 17.77
C ASN A 115 1.90 -16.02 17.70
N ALA A 116 2.27 -15.54 16.52
CA ALA A 116 3.26 -14.46 16.37
C ALA A 116 2.66 -13.07 16.72
N ILE A 117 1.33 -12.99 16.82
CA ILE A 117 0.61 -11.74 17.09
C ILE A 117 -0.39 -12.00 18.23
N GLU A 118 -0.36 -11.14 19.24
CA GLU A 118 -1.35 -11.11 20.32
C GLU A 118 -2.56 -10.30 19.87
N GLY A 119 -3.77 -10.89 19.92
CA GLY A 119 -5.02 -10.24 19.55
C GLY A 119 -5.48 -10.46 18.11
N ASP A 120 -6.25 -9.51 17.55
CA ASP A 120 -6.78 -9.60 16.19
C ASP A 120 -5.66 -9.44 15.16
N ALA A 121 -5.43 -10.49 14.37
CA ALA A 121 -4.43 -10.50 13.30
C ALA A 121 -4.99 -9.81 12.05
N LEU A 122 -4.50 -8.61 11.75
CA LEU A 122 -4.81 -7.85 10.54
C LEU A 122 -3.62 -7.93 9.58
N ILE A 123 -3.59 -8.99 8.77
CA ILE A 123 -2.45 -9.36 7.95
C ILE A 123 -2.58 -8.78 6.55
N ALA A 124 -1.55 -8.07 6.10
CA ALA A 124 -1.39 -7.61 4.73
C ALA A 124 -0.62 -8.64 3.91
N VAL A 125 -1.13 -8.99 2.72
CA VAL A 125 -0.51 -9.95 1.80
C VAL A 125 -0.34 -9.31 0.43
N ALA A 126 0.81 -9.53 -0.19
CA ALA A 126 1.08 -9.14 -1.56
C ALA A 126 0.72 -10.29 -2.52
N HIS A 127 -0.15 -10.01 -3.49
CA HIS A 127 -0.52 -10.97 -4.53
C HIS A 127 -0.42 -10.35 -5.92
N PRO A 128 -0.15 -11.15 -6.98
CA PRO A 128 -0.17 -10.67 -8.34
C PRO A 128 -1.55 -10.15 -8.71
N THR A 129 -1.61 -9.07 -9.48
CA THR A 129 -2.89 -8.48 -9.88
C THR A 129 -2.83 -7.87 -11.27
N ASP A 130 -3.96 -7.95 -11.99
CA ASP A 130 -4.25 -7.12 -13.14
C ASP A 130 -5.13 -5.94 -12.70
N PHE A 131 -4.50 -4.99 -12.02
CA PHE A 131 -5.17 -3.91 -11.31
C PHE A 131 -5.89 -2.91 -12.24
N ALA A 132 -5.60 -2.91 -13.54
CA ALA A 132 -6.13 -1.92 -14.48
C ALA A 132 -7.67 -1.88 -14.49
N GLY A 133 -8.33 -3.04 -14.47
CA GLY A 133 -9.80 -3.15 -14.45
C GLY A 133 -10.45 -2.67 -13.15
N ASP A 134 -9.79 -2.86 -12.03
CA ASP A 134 -10.35 -2.55 -10.70
C ASP A 134 -10.01 -1.14 -10.18
N TYR A 135 -9.05 -0.44 -10.80
CA TYR A 135 -8.57 0.86 -10.32
C TYR A 135 -9.68 1.89 -10.13
N VAL A 136 -10.58 2.01 -11.12
CA VAL A 136 -11.69 2.96 -11.05
C VAL A 136 -12.68 2.60 -9.94
N LYS A 137 -12.85 1.31 -9.67
CA LYS A 137 -13.70 0.80 -8.58
C LYS A 137 -13.12 1.19 -7.22
N TYR A 138 -11.83 1.01 -7.02
CA TYR A 138 -11.15 1.37 -5.76
C TYR A 138 -11.15 2.88 -5.49
N LEU A 139 -11.11 3.72 -6.53
CA LEU A 139 -11.21 5.19 -6.37
C LEU A 139 -12.56 5.65 -5.83
N LYS A 140 -13.62 4.87 -6.04
CA LYS A 140 -15.00 5.21 -5.60
C LYS A 140 -15.31 4.79 -4.16
N PHE A 141 -14.45 4.02 -3.51
CA PHE A 141 -14.69 3.63 -2.12
C PHE A 141 -14.66 4.84 -1.19
N GLY A 142 -15.73 4.96 -0.38
CA GLY A 142 -15.81 5.98 0.66
C GLY A 142 -14.76 5.76 1.74
N THR A 143 -14.26 6.85 2.28
CA THR A 143 -13.25 6.87 3.34
C THR A 143 -13.90 7.19 4.69
N ILE A 144 -13.25 6.82 5.79
CA ILE A 144 -13.63 7.23 7.16
C ILE A 144 -13.67 8.77 7.24
N LEU A 145 -12.79 9.45 6.52
CA LEU A 145 -12.72 10.89 6.44
C LEU A 145 -14.02 11.52 5.91
N ASN A 146 -14.71 10.86 4.95
CA ASN A 146 -15.99 11.38 4.43
C ASN A 146 -17.05 11.55 5.51
N GLY A 147 -17.11 10.64 6.50
CA GLY A 147 -17.99 10.77 7.66
C GLY A 147 -17.61 11.96 8.56
N LYS A 148 -16.30 12.13 8.82
CA LYS A 148 -15.78 13.25 9.61
C LYS A 148 -15.96 14.60 8.92
N LEU A 149 -15.85 14.67 7.60
CA LEU A 149 -16.11 15.87 6.81
C LEU A 149 -17.55 16.35 6.94
N ARG A 150 -18.51 15.42 7.02
CA ARG A 150 -19.90 15.77 7.27
C ARG A 150 -20.08 16.46 8.61
N VAL A 151 -19.47 15.93 9.68
CA VAL A 151 -19.52 16.53 11.02
C VAL A 151 -18.86 17.92 11.00
N LEU A 152 -17.72 18.06 10.34
CA LEU A 152 -17.02 19.35 10.21
C LEU A 152 -17.88 20.39 9.48
N THR A 153 -18.57 20.01 8.40
CA THR A 153 -19.46 20.89 7.66
C THR A 153 -20.64 21.37 8.51
N ILE A 154 -21.27 20.44 9.26
CA ILE A 154 -22.37 20.78 10.19
C ILE A 154 -21.89 21.72 11.29
N PHE A 155 -20.73 21.41 11.88
CA PHE A 155 -20.10 22.27 12.89
C PHE A 155 -19.78 23.67 12.31
N GLY A 156 -19.30 23.73 11.07
CA GLY A 156 -19.06 24.97 10.35
C GLY A 156 -20.31 25.83 10.20
N ILE A 157 -21.44 25.21 9.82
CA ILE A 157 -22.71 25.93 9.70
C ILE A 157 -23.19 26.47 11.05
N ILE A 158 -23.15 25.63 12.10
CA ILE A 158 -23.58 26.01 13.43
C ILE A 158 -22.71 27.17 13.99
N SER A 159 -21.40 27.04 13.87
CA SER A 159 -20.46 28.08 14.32
C SER A 159 -20.59 29.36 13.52
N GLY A 160 -20.85 29.26 12.22
CA GLY A 160 -21.12 30.40 11.35
C GLY A 160 -22.38 31.17 11.77
N ILE A 161 -23.47 30.46 12.05
CA ILE A 161 -24.73 31.09 12.55
C ILE A 161 -24.49 31.74 13.91
N ALA A 162 -23.84 31.06 14.84
CA ALA A 162 -23.56 31.61 16.19
C ALA A 162 -22.68 32.88 16.10
N SER A 163 -21.61 32.84 15.28
CA SER A 163 -20.74 34.00 15.08
C SER A 163 -21.45 35.18 14.42
N ALA A 164 -22.34 34.91 13.48
CA ALA A 164 -23.15 35.93 12.82
C ALA A 164 -24.12 36.58 13.82
N PHE A 165 -24.74 35.77 14.67
CA PHE A 165 -25.64 36.28 15.74
C PHE A 165 -24.91 37.18 16.74
N ILE A 166 -23.71 36.76 17.18
CA ILE A 166 -22.88 37.57 18.07
C ILE A 166 -22.47 38.88 17.35
N GLY A 167 -22.05 38.78 16.10
CA GLY A 167 -21.69 39.94 15.27
C GLY A 167 -22.86 40.95 15.16
N TYR A 168 -24.08 40.45 14.94
CA TYR A 168 -25.30 41.27 14.90
C TYR A 168 -25.62 41.95 16.24
N THR A 169 -25.53 41.23 17.36
CA THR A 169 -25.83 41.79 18.68
C THR A 169 -24.86 42.92 19.07
N VAL A 170 -23.60 42.80 18.69
CA VAL A 170 -22.56 43.81 18.96
C VAL A 170 -22.64 45.01 18.01
N THR A 171 -22.78 44.77 16.72
CA THR A 171 -22.71 45.88 15.73
C THR A 171 -24.07 46.44 15.35
N LYS A 172 -25.17 45.73 15.63
CA LYS A 172 -26.52 46.03 15.17
C LYS A 172 -26.63 46.20 13.63
N ASN A 173 -25.66 45.66 12.90
CA ASN A 173 -25.56 45.81 11.44
C ASN A 173 -25.68 44.43 10.79
N LEU A 174 -26.68 44.23 9.93
CA LEU A 174 -26.95 42.98 9.22
C LEU A 174 -25.87 42.65 8.22
N LEU A 175 -25.25 43.66 7.62
CA LEU A 175 -24.11 43.48 6.68
C LEU A 175 -22.92 42.83 7.36
N THR A 176 -22.55 43.31 8.55
CA THR A 176 -21.43 42.74 9.31
C THR A 176 -21.73 41.29 9.70
N ALA A 177 -22.96 41.01 10.11
CA ALA A 177 -23.37 39.64 10.50
C ALA A 177 -23.29 38.68 9.29
N SER A 178 -23.79 39.09 8.14
CA SER A 178 -23.75 38.24 6.93
C SER A 178 -22.34 38.04 6.42
N PHE A 179 -21.46 39.04 6.56
CA PHE A 179 -20.04 38.90 6.23
C PHE A 179 -19.33 37.91 7.14
N ILE A 180 -19.52 38.02 8.46
CA ILE A 180 -18.94 37.08 9.44
C ILE A 180 -19.41 35.65 9.13
N PHE A 181 -20.68 35.46 8.83
CA PHE A 181 -21.23 34.15 8.42
C PHE A 181 -20.46 33.55 7.22
N GLY A 182 -20.36 34.32 6.14
CA GLY A 182 -19.66 33.90 4.93
C GLY A 182 -18.18 33.65 5.16
N ALA A 183 -17.51 34.48 5.95
CA ALA A 183 -16.10 34.35 6.27
C ALA A 183 -15.82 33.07 7.10
N VAL A 184 -16.59 32.82 8.15
CA VAL A 184 -16.43 31.60 8.99
C VAL A 184 -16.63 30.33 8.16
N LEU A 185 -17.68 30.29 7.34
CA LEU A 185 -17.90 29.13 6.46
C LEU A 185 -16.77 28.93 5.47
N SER A 186 -16.21 30.00 4.91
CA SER A 186 -15.11 29.93 3.95
C SER A 186 -13.84 29.43 4.57
N PHE A 187 -13.54 29.82 5.81
CA PHE A 187 -12.32 29.40 6.51
C PHE A 187 -12.38 27.96 6.99
N ILE A 188 -13.52 27.50 7.51
CA ILE A 188 -13.63 26.15 8.10
C ILE A 188 -13.65 25.08 7.00
N SER A 189 -14.15 25.40 5.81
CA SER A 189 -14.47 24.34 4.85
C SER A 189 -13.34 23.96 3.90
N ILE A 190 -12.75 24.89 3.15
CA ILE A 190 -11.93 24.51 1.99
C ILE A 190 -10.44 24.59 2.22
N PRO A 191 -9.87 25.68 2.78
CA PRO A 191 -8.44 25.70 3.04
C PRO A 191 -7.99 24.62 4.00
N THR A 192 -8.78 24.37 5.04
CA THR A 192 -8.52 23.32 6.05
C THR A 192 -8.46 21.94 5.40
N LEU A 193 -9.43 21.62 4.52
CA LEU A 193 -9.47 20.35 3.82
C LEU A 193 -8.30 20.16 2.85
N PHE A 194 -7.86 21.22 2.18
CA PHE A 194 -6.70 21.17 1.31
C PHE A 194 -5.45 20.74 2.07
N PHE A 195 -5.19 21.35 3.22
CA PHE A 195 -4.01 21.04 4.02
C PHE A 195 -4.09 19.67 4.71
N ILE A 196 -5.25 19.28 5.21
CA ILE A 196 -5.42 18.02 5.96
C ILE A 196 -5.52 16.82 5.01
N GLU A 197 -6.18 16.95 3.87
CA GLU A 197 -6.51 15.83 3.01
C GLU A 197 -5.63 15.74 1.77
N VAL A 198 -5.59 16.81 0.97
CA VAL A 198 -5.07 16.72 -0.40
C VAL A 198 -3.55 16.76 -0.41
N LEU A 199 -2.96 17.68 0.33
CA LEU A 199 -1.52 17.90 0.32
C LEU A 199 -0.71 16.72 0.89
N PRO A 200 -1.07 16.12 2.04
CA PRO A 200 -0.38 14.94 2.55
C PRO A 200 -0.49 13.73 1.62
N ASN A 201 -1.69 13.47 1.08
CA ASN A 201 -1.91 12.36 0.16
C ASN A 201 -1.11 12.53 -1.14
N PHE A 202 -1.07 13.73 -1.69
CA PHE A 202 -0.27 14.03 -2.87
C PHE A 202 1.24 13.83 -2.58
N SER A 203 1.72 14.32 -1.44
CA SER A 203 3.12 14.15 -1.04
C SER A 203 3.50 12.67 -0.86
N ALA A 204 2.65 11.88 -0.19
CA ALA A 204 2.85 10.44 -0.02
C ALA A 204 2.85 9.71 -1.37
N ALA A 205 1.87 10.01 -2.22
CA ALA A 205 1.77 9.43 -3.55
C ALA A 205 2.98 9.76 -4.43
N ALA A 206 3.45 11.01 -4.42
CA ALA A 206 4.62 11.42 -5.18
C ALA A 206 5.89 10.66 -4.74
N LYS A 207 6.06 10.41 -3.44
CA LYS A 207 7.17 9.60 -2.91
C LYS A 207 7.08 8.14 -3.35
N LEU A 208 5.88 7.54 -3.29
CA LEU A 208 5.66 6.16 -3.70
C LEU A 208 5.82 5.96 -5.20
N ASN A 209 5.28 6.88 -6.00
CA ASN A 209 5.40 6.81 -7.47
C ASN A 209 6.85 6.88 -7.95
N ARG A 210 7.72 7.63 -7.26
CA ARG A 210 9.17 7.63 -7.55
C ARG A 210 9.82 6.26 -7.31
N LYS A 211 9.27 5.47 -6.39
CA LYS A 211 9.73 4.10 -6.09
C LYS A 211 9.02 3.01 -6.90
N GLY A 212 8.15 3.40 -7.84
CA GLY A 212 7.38 2.47 -8.66
C GLY A 212 6.18 1.84 -7.94
N ALA A 213 5.78 2.39 -6.81
CA ALA A 213 4.58 1.98 -6.08
C ALA A 213 3.48 3.04 -6.17
N MET A 214 2.22 2.65 -5.96
CA MET A 214 1.10 3.58 -5.92
C MET A 214 0.08 3.18 -4.85
N ILE A 215 -0.74 4.14 -4.44
CA ILE A 215 -1.89 3.90 -3.57
C ILE A 215 -3.16 4.03 -4.41
N ALA A 216 -4.01 3.02 -4.39
CA ALA A 216 -5.28 2.99 -5.11
C ALA A 216 -6.39 3.73 -4.35
N GLY A 217 -6.20 5.01 -4.09
CA GLY A 217 -7.16 5.85 -3.37
C GLY A 217 -6.99 5.80 -1.84
N LYS A 218 -7.69 6.68 -1.15
CA LYS A 218 -7.58 6.88 0.31
C LYS A 218 -8.03 5.67 1.11
N ALA A 219 -9.11 5.03 0.69
CA ALA A 219 -9.64 3.86 1.40
C ALA A 219 -8.63 2.71 1.47
N ALA A 220 -7.76 2.57 0.48
CA ALA A 220 -6.69 1.58 0.49
C ALA A 220 -5.62 1.94 1.54
N ALA A 221 -5.25 3.22 1.64
CA ALA A 221 -4.29 3.69 2.64
C ALA A 221 -4.83 3.50 4.07
N GLU A 222 -6.08 3.91 4.34
CA GLU A 222 -6.75 3.76 5.64
C GLU A 222 -6.86 2.30 6.09
N ARG A 223 -7.10 1.37 5.16
CA ARG A 223 -7.14 -0.06 5.46
C ARG A 223 -5.76 -0.62 5.79
N LEU A 224 -4.75 -0.25 5.01
CA LEU A 224 -3.38 -0.72 5.23
C LEU A 224 -2.77 -0.16 6.53
N GLU A 225 -3.20 1.01 6.98
CA GLU A 225 -2.81 1.58 8.28
C GLU A 225 -3.20 0.68 9.46
N MET A 226 -4.28 -0.10 9.32
CA MET A 226 -4.73 -1.03 10.37
C MET A 226 -3.91 -2.33 10.40
N ALA A 227 -3.04 -2.59 9.41
CA ALA A 227 -2.26 -3.81 9.36
C ALA A 227 -1.25 -3.88 10.50
N ASN A 228 -1.29 -4.95 11.28
CA ASN A 228 -0.31 -5.26 12.33
C ASN A 228 0.71 -6.32 11.92
N ALA A 229 0.49 -6.97 10.79
CA ALA A 229 1.44 -7.88 10.19
C ALA A 229 1.43 -7.82 8.67
N ILE A 230 2.54 -8.24 8.07
CA ILE A 230 2.69 -8.40 6.63
C ILE A 230 3.31 -9.76 6.31
N VAL A 231 2.69 -10.49 5.38
CA VAL A 231 3.27 -11.71 4.81
C VAL A 231 4.09 -11.35 3.59
N MET A 232 5.34 -11.76 3.59
CA MET A 232 6.27 -11.58 2.48
C MET A 232 6.75 -12.94 1.99
N SER A 233 6.83 -13.11 0.67
CA SER A 233 7.47 -14.29 0.10
C SER A 233 8.98 -14.23 0.30
N SER A 234 9.60 -15.37 0.59
CA SER A 234 11.07 -15.49 0.63
C SER A 234 11.74 -14.99 -0.66
N CYS A 235 11.09 -15.18 -1.81
CA CYS A 235 11.58 -14.67 -3.10
C CYS A 235 11.55 -13.13 -3.22
N ASP A 236 10.69 -12.45 -2.47
CA ASP A 236 10.65 -10.98 -2.44
C ASP A 236 11.74 -10.41 -1.53
N LEU A 237 12.12 -11.13 -0.49
CA LEU A 237 13.21 -10.75 0.43
C LEU A 237 14.58 -11.13 -0.12
N PHE A 238 14.65 -12.26 -0.81
CA PHE A 238 15.87 -12.81 -1.40
C PHE A 238 15.70 -12.98 -2.91
N PRO A 239 15.72 -11.90 -3.69
CA PRO A 239 15.59 -11.98 -5.14
C PRO A 239 16.74 -12.77 -5.75
N ALA A 240 16.57 -13.21 -7.00
CA ALA A 240 17.59 -13.97 -7.72
C ALA A 240 18.94 -13.24 -7.71
N GLY A 241 19.99 -13.93 -7.25
CA GLY A 241 21.34 -13.37 -7.06
C GLY A 241 21.72 -13.02 -5.62
N THR A 242 20.76 -12.95 -4.70
CA THR A 242 21.04 -12.77 -3.27
C THR A 242 21.69 -14.02 -2.65
N ILE A 243 21.35 -15.20 -3.16
CA ILE A 243 21.97 -16.45 -2.75
C ILE A 243 23.01 -16.82 -3.79
N THR A 244 24.28 -16.88 -3.36
CA THR A 244 25.41 -17.21 -4.20
C THR A 244 25.97 -18.58 -3.83
N LEU A 245 26.17 -19.44 -4.84
CA LEU A 245 26.84 -20.71 -4.67
C LEU A 245 28.34 -20.47 -4.57
N GLN A 246 28.94 -20.88 -3.45
CA GLN A 246 30.38 -20.77 -3.23
C GLN A 246 31.11 -22.04 -3.67
N ASN A 247 30.56 -23.20 -3.33
CA ASN A 247 31.17 -24.49 -3.67
C ASN A 247 30.12 -25.61 -3.67
N ILE A 248 30.45 -26.70 -4.38
CA ILE A 248 29.69 -27.96 -4.36
C ILE A 248 30.67 -29.07 -3.98
N LYS A 249 30.32 -29.83 -2.94
CA LYS A 249 31.05 -31.06 -2.59
C LYS A 249 30.19 -32.25 -2.95
N VAL A 250 30.70 -33.10 -3.84
CA VAL A 250 30.11 -34.40 -4.16
C VAL A 250 30.39 -35.34 -3.01
N LEU A 251 29.36 -35.98 -2.47
CA LEU A 251 29.47 -36.89 -1.33
C LEU A 251 29.37 -38.35 -1.76
N ALA A 252 28.62 -38.65 -2.79
CA ALA A 252 28.47 -39.98 -3.35
C ALA A 252 28.69 -39.96 -4.87
N ASN A 253 29.30 -41.02 -5.39
CA ASN A 253 29.65 -41.14 -6.82
C ASN A 253 28.47 -41.54 -7.73
N ASN A 254 27.24 -41.33 -7.30
CA ASN A 254 26.06 -41.54 -8.10
C ASN A 254 25.90 -40.38 -9.10
N ASN A 255 25.18 -40.60 -10.18
CA ASN A 255 24.92 -39.67 -11.29
C ASN A 255 24.49 -38.28 -10.77
N ILE A 256 25.49 -37.47 -10.39
CA ILE A 256 25.27 -36.19 -9.70
C ILE A 256 24.49 -35.19 -10.55
N ASP A 257 24.70 -35.25 -11.87
CA ASP A 257 24.04 -34.35 -12.82
C ASP A 257 22.53 -34.60 -12.85
N ASP A 258 22.11 -35.87 -12.84
CA ASP A 258 20.69 -36.23 -12.78
C ASP A 258 20.06 -35.84 -11.43
N THR A 259 20.80 -36.05 -10.33
CA THR A 259 20.32 -35.64 -9.00
C THR A 259 20.16 -34.12 -8.91
N LEU A 260 21.09 -33.36 -9.47
CA LEU A 260 20.99 -31.90 -9.51
C LEU A 260 19.87 -31.40 -10.45
N ALA A 261 19.62 -32.12 -11.57
CA ALA A 261 18.48 -31.83 -12.44
C ALA A 261 17.14 -32.05 -11.75
N ARG A 262 16.99 -33.17 -11.03
CA ARG A 262 15.79 -33.43 -10.21
C ARG A 262 15.65 -32.42 -9.06
N ALA A 263 16.75 -32.03 -8.42
CA ALA A 263 16.74 -31.00 -7.38
C ALA A 263 16.34 -29.63 -7.95
N ALA A 264 16.74 -29.31 -9.18
CA ALA A 264 16.30 -28.12 -9.88
C ALA A 264 14.78 -28.14 -10.13
N SER A 265 14.24 -29.26 -10.61
CA SER A 265 12.80 -29.45 -10.83
C SER A 265 12.02 -29.27 -9.53
N LEU A 266 12.44 -29.93 -8.44
CA LEU A 266 11.78 -29.86 -7.14
C LEU A 266 11.79 -28.41 -6.59
N THR A 267 12.92 -27.69 -6.71
CA THR A 267 13.01 -26.29 -6.24
C THR A 267 12.22 -25.33 -7.12
N GLU A 268 12.07 -25.60 -8.40
CA GLU A 268 11.27 -24.80 -9.32
C GLU A 268 9.76 -24.96 -9.04
N ALA A 269 9.29 -26.15 -8.79
CA ALA A 269 7.89 -26.46 -8.51
C ALA A 269 7.33 -25.64 -7.32
N VAL A 270 8.17 -25.35 -6.31
CA VAL A 270 7.80 -24.49 -5.17
C VAL A 270 8.28 -23.05 -5.30
N SER A 271 8.79 -22.66 -6.45
CA SER A 271 9.38 -21.30 -6.65
C SER A 271 10.41 -20.93 -5.57
N SER A 272 11.25 -21.89 -5.17
CA SER A 272 12.26 -21.71 -4.13
C SER A 272 13.32 -20.69 -4.54
N THR A 273 13.83 -19.93 -3.58
CA THR A 273 14.97 -19.02 -3.77
C THR A 273 16.25 -19.75 -4.22
N LEU A 274 16.31 -21.05 -4.06
CA LEU A 274 17.42 -21.90 -4.53
C LEU A 274 17.30 -22.29 -6.01
N ALA A 275 16.13 -22.22 -6.62
CA ALA A 275 15.93 -22.62 -8.01
C ALA A 275 16.90 -21.94 -9.01
N PRO A 276 17.23 -20.63 -8.90
CA PRO A 276 18.22 -20.00 -9.78
C PRO A 276 19.62 -20.59 -9.67
N ILE A 277 20.01 -21.10 -8.49
CA ILE A 277 21.31 -21.71 -8.26
C ILE A 277 21.40 -23.03 -9.03
N PHE A 278 20.41 -23.91 -8.87
CA PHE A 278 20.36 -25.18 -9.60
C PHE A 278 20.30 -24.97 -11.10
N LYS A 279 19.50 -24.00 -11.59
CA LYS A 279 19.48 -23.63 -13.01
C LYS A 279 20.82 -23.14 -13.51
N LYS A 280 21.58 -22.39 -12.70
CA LYS A 280 22.92 -21.93 -13.09
C LYS A 280 23.91 -23.08 -13.21
N ILE A 281 23.84 -24.05 -12.29
CA ILE A 281 24.67 -25.26 -12.34
C ILE A 281 24.40 -26.05 -13.63
N LEU A 282 23.11 -26.27 -13.96
CA LEU A 282 22.68 -27.04 -15.11
C LEU A 282 22.99 -26.35 -16.46
N LYS A 283 22.92 -25.00 -16.52
CA LYS A 283 23.26 -24.24 -17.73
C LYS A 283 24.72 -24.40 -18.17
N THR A 284 25.57 -24.83 -17.27
CA THR A 284 26.97 -25.15 -17.59
C THR A 284 27.07 -26.48 -18.37
N ASN A 285 26.03 -27.36 -18.24
CA ASN A 285 25.93 -28.64 -18.96
C ASN A 285 24.67 -28.60 -19.88
N SER A 286 24.84 -28.32 -21.13
CA SER A 286 23.88 -27.77 -22.11
C SER A 286 22.77 -28.66 -22.67
N ALA A 287 22.23 -29.67 -21.99
CA ALA A 287 21.20 -30.54 -22.57
C ALA A 287 20.16 -31.15 -21.64
N TYR A 288 19.92 -30.62 -20.44
CA TYR A 288 18.94 -31.22 -19.53
C TYR A 288 17.55 -30.60 -19.70
N THR A 289 16.56 -31.45 -20.06
CA THR A 289 15.15 -31.21 -19.82
C THR A 289 14.88 -31.46 -18.35
N LEU A 290 14.21 -30.51 -17.68
CA LEU A 290 13.84 -30.68 -16.27
C LEU A 290 12.76 -31.77 -16.19
N PRO A 291 12.93 -32.80 -15.34
CA PRO A 291 11.93 -33.81 -15.12
C PRO A 291 10.71 -33.25 -14.37
N ASP A 292 9.54 -33.85 -14.54
CA ASP A 292 8.34 -33.43 -13.83
C ASP A 292 8.40 -33.86 -12.36
N SER A 293 7.98 -32.98 -11.47
CA SER A 293 7.84 -33.29 -10.04
C SER A 293 6.41 -33.73 -9.71
N ASP A 294 6.24 -34.91 -9.11
CA ASP A 294 4.92 -35.46 -8.79
C ASP A 294 4.33 -34.87 -7.51
N THR A 295 5.09 -34.89 -6.43
CA THR A 295 4.67 -34.38 -5.12
C THR A 295 5.79 -33.63 -4.45
N VAL A 296 5.45 -32.47 -3.86
CA VAL A 296 6.41 -31.66 -3.10
C VAL A 296 5.87 -31.41 -1.71
N LYS A 297 6.69 -31.67 -0.71
CA LYS A 297 6.40 -31.40 0.69
C LYS A 297 7.42 -30.40 1.23
N TYR A 298 6.94 -29.31 1.79
CA TYR A 298 7.76 -28.36 2.52
C TYR A 298 7.80 -28.75 4.00
N GLU A 299 8.97 -28.95 4.54
CA GLU A 299 9.19 -29.20 5.97
C GLU A 299 9.72 -27.93 6.62
N GLU A 300 8.89 -27.36 7.51
CA GLU A 300 9.14 -26.03 8.10
C GLU A 300 10.51 -25.97 8.76
N ARG A 301 11.32 -24.96 8.37
CA ARG A 301 12.71 -24.72 8.81
C ARG A 301 13.74 -25.82 8.48
N LEU A 302 13.33 -26.89 7.85
CA LEU A 302 14.20 -28.03 7.52
C LEU A 302 14.57 -28.05 6.05
N GLY A 303 13.58 -27.90 5.16
CA GLY A 303 13.82 -27.92 3.72
C GLY A 303 12.65 -28.45 2.92
N LEU A 304 12.96 -29.10 1.80
CA LEU A 304 12.02 -29.66 0.83
C LEU A 304 12.23 -31.16 0.70
N SER A 305 11.15 -31.92 0.57
CA SER A 305 11.15 -33.31 0.14
C SER A 305 10.13 -33.52 -0.96
N GLY A 306 10.39 -34.44 -1.89
CA GLY A 306 9.46 -34.69 -2.97
C GLY A 306 9.90 -35.80 -3.91
N TRP A 307 8.93 -36.31 -4.68
CA TRP A 307 9.14 -37.34 -5.69
C TRP A 307 9.36 -36.70 -7.06
N VAL A 308 10.46 -37.10 -7.70
CA VAL A 308 10.81 -36.68 -9.07
C VAL A 308 11.32 -37.92 -9.81
N ASP A 309 10.72 -38.29 -10.95
CA ASP A 309 11.06 -39.50 -11.70
C ASP A 309 11.09 -40.78 -10.82
N ASN A 310 10.06 -41.00 -9.99
CA ASN A 310 9.99 -42.10 -9.05
C ASN A 310 11.15 -42.20 -8.04
N GLU A 311 11.89 -41.13 -7.84
CA GLU A 311 12.92 -41.04 -6.79
C GLU A 311 12.55 -39.99 -5.75
N LEU A 312 12.70 -40.37 -4.48
CA LEU A 312 12.49 -39.44 -3.35
C LEU A 312 13.74 -38.60 -3.14
N LEU A 313 13.59 -37.29 -3.25
CA LEU A 313 14.64 -36.33 -3.01
C LEU A 313 14.41 -35.54 -1.74
N PHE A 314 15.51 -35.17 -1.12
CA PHE A 314 15.56 -34.26 0.04
C PHE A 314 16.54 -33.13 -0.25
N ILE A 315 16.11 -31.89 0.01
CA ILE A 315 16.94 -30.69 -0.13
C ILE A 315 16.78 -29.85 1.12
N GLY A 316 17.79 -29.73 1.92
CA GLY A 316 17.66 -28.97 3.17
C GLY A 316 18.91 -28.98 4.06
N ASN A 317 18.68 -28.65 5.32
CA ASN A 317 19.74 -28.60 6.33
C ASN A 317 20.06 -29.99 6.91
N ARG A 318 21.05 -30.05 7.79
CA ARG A 318 21.45 -31.26 8.52
C ARG A 318 20.26 -31.92 9.24
N THR A 319 19.44 -31.14 9.91
CA THR A 319 18.32 -31.66 10.70
C THR A 319 17.29 -32.39 9.84
N LEU A 320 17.06 -31.95 8.60
CA LEU A 320 16.21 -32.68 7.64
C LEU A 320 16.80 -34.06 7.35
N MET A 321 18.10 -34.12 7.08
CA MET A 321 18.79 -35.38 6.74
C MET A 321 18.76 -36.37 7.92
N GLU A 322 19.06 -35.89 9.13
CA GLU A 322 19.00 -36.68 10.36
C GLU A 322 17.58 -37.17 10.67
N ALA A 323 16.54 -36.35 10.46
CA ALA A 323 15.14 -36.73 10.67
C ALA A 323 14.70 -37.86 9.75
N HIS A 324 15.29 -37.96 8.55
CA HIS A 324 15.01 -39.01 7.57
C HIS A 324 16.05 -40.13 7.56
N GLY A 325 16.96 -40.18 8.54
CA GLY A 325 17.96 -41.26 8.69
C GLY A 325 19.01 -41.30 7.58
N ILE A 326 19.31 -40.16 6.97
CA ILE A 326 20.30 -40.04 5.89
C ILE A 326 21.65 -39.74 6.49
N ASP A 327 22.66 -40.61 6.16
CA ASP A 327 24.02 -40.41 6.57
C ASP A 327 24.66 -39.20 5.90
N ILE A 328 25.21 -38.31 6.71
CA ILE A 328 25.84 -37.06 6.27
C ILE A 328 27.21 -36.87 6.97
N PRO A 329 28.08 -36.07 6.38
CA PRO A 329 29.40 -35.79 6.93
C PRO A 329 29.35 -35.24 8.37
N SER A 330 30.47 -35.34 9.06
CA SER A 330 30.64 -34.86 10.46
C SER A 330 30.17 -33.39 10.61
N ILE A 331 29.60 -33.10 11.79
CA ILE A 331 29.09 -31.75 12.15
C ILE A 331 30.18 -30.68 12.15
N GLU A 332 31.44 -31.08 12.26
CA GLU A 332 32.57 -30.15 12.22
C GLU A 332 32.72 -29.46 10.85
N ILE A 333 32.28 -30.13 9.78
CA ILE A 333 32.27 -29.55 8.42
C ILE A 333 31.28 -28.40 8.37
N ASP A 334 30.09 -28.59 8.94
CA ASP A 334 29.06 -27.55 8.97
C ASP A 334 29.51 -26.35 9.82
N ARG A 335 30.14 -26.63 10.98
CA ARG A 335 30.69 -25.56 11.83
C ARG A 335 31.74 -24.72 11.10
N LYS A 336 32.61 -25.34 10.31
CA LYS A 336 33.61 -24.63 9.48
C LYS A 336 32.92 -23.77 8.40
N ILE A 337 31.89 -24.31 7.75
CA ILE A 337 31.13 -23.60 6.72
C ILE A 337 30.42 -22.37 7.34
N LEU A 338 29.75 -22.55 8.47
CA LEU A 338 29.04 -21.49 9.19
C LEU A 338 30.01 -20.40 9.71
N HIS A 339 31.18 -20.80 10.21
CA HIS A 339 32.21 -19.86 10.66
C HIS A 339 32.69 -18.92 9.51
N ASN A 340 32.66 -19.41 8.26
CA ASN A 340 33.01 -18.62 7.08
C ASN A 340 31.83 -17.79 6.55
N GLY A 341 30.72 -17.68 7.28
CA GLY A 341 29.52 -16.94 6.84
C GLY A 341 28.75 -17.60 5.70
N CYS A 342 28.97 -18.90 5.49
CA CYS A 342 28.28 -19.71 4.49
C CYS A 342 27.34 -20.70 5.17
N PHE A 343 26.40 -21.23 4.39
CA PHE A 343 25.38 -22.16 4.88
C PHE A 343 25.44 -23.48 4.10
N PRO A 344 25.46 -24.63 4.80
CA PRO A 344 25.42 -25.93 4.14
C PRO A 344 23.99 -26.30 3.75
N ILE A 345 23.78 -26.72 2.51
CA ILE A 345 22.54 -27.30 2.02
C ILE A 345 22.85 -28.67 1.45
N TYR A 346 22.22 -29.69 2.00
CA TYR A 346 22.39 -31.07 1.57
C TYR A 346 21.35 -31.43 0.49
N VAL A 347 21.77 -32.19 -0.50
CA VAL A 347 20.91 -32.82 -1.49
C VAL A 347 21.08 -34.32 -1.37
N ALA A 348 19.99 -35.03 -1.13
CA ALA A 348 19.99 -36.47 -0.99
C ALA A 348 18.95 -37.14 -1.87
N SER A 349 19.28 -38.33 -2.38
CA SER A 349 18.38 -39.20 -3.14
C SER A 349 18.50 -40.62 -2.62
N LYS A 350 17.38 -41.35 -2.57
CA LYS A 350 17.35 -42.78 -2.13
C LYS A 350 18.05 -43.01 -0.80
N ASN A 351 17.82 -42.17 0.17
CA ASN A 351 18.44 -42.20 1.50
C ASN A 351 19.98 -42.03 1.54
N THR A 352 20.59 -41.55 0.47
CA THR A 352 22.02 -41.24 0.44
C THR A 352 22.26 -39.78 0.14
N ALA A 353 23.15 -39.12 0.91
CA ALA A 353 23.56 -37.76 0.62
C ALA A 353 24.45 -37.73 -0.62
N CYS A 354 23.99 -37.08 -1.66
CA CYS A 354 24.68 -36.99 -2.97
C CYS A 354 25.56 -35.76 -3.08
N ALA A 355 25.10 -34.62 -2.57
CA ALA A 355 25.81 -33.35 -2.66
C ALA A 355 25.65 -32.49 -1.42
N LEU A 356 26.68 -31.70 -1.15
CA LEU A 356 26.67 -30.61 -0.19
C LEU A 356 26.95 -29.30 -0.93
N LEU A 357 25.92 -28.44 -1.00
CA LEU A 357 26.02 -27.11 -1.56
C LEU A 357 26.44 -26.14 -0.45
N ILE A 358 27.46 -25.36 -0.69
CA ILE A 358 27.90 -24.29 0.22
C ILE A 358 27.42 -22.98 -0.37
N VAL A 359 26.43 -22.36 0.26
CA VAL A 359 25.81 -21.13 -0.21
C VAL A 359 26.09 -19.97 0.73
N ARG A 360 26.13 -18.76 0.18
CA ARG A 360 26.25 -17.52 0.93
C ARG A 360 25.04 -16.65 0.62
N TYR A 361 24.49 -16.05 1.67
CA TYR A 361 23.40 -15.08 1.54
C TYR A 361 24.00 -13.67 1.57
N ASP A 362 23.92 -12.98 0.44
CA ASP A 362 24.31 -11.57 0.33
C ASP A 362 23.03 -10.73 0.45
N VAL A 363 22.70 -10.35 1.70
CA VAL A 363 21.46 -9.63 1.98
C VAL A 363 21.62 -8.15 1.61
N ASP A 364 20.67 -7.61 0.85
CA ASP A 364 20.64 -6.17 0.51
C ASP A 364 20.40 -5.34 1.79
N GLU A 365 21.32 -4.44 2.11
CA GLU A 365 21.21 -3.54 3.28
C GLU A 365 19.94 -2.68 3.23
N ASN A 366 19.42 -2.36 2.04
CA ASN A 366 18.16 -1.64 1.91
C ASN A 366 16.99 -2.48 2.41
N VAL A 367 16.97 -3.78 2.12
CA VAL A 367 15.94 -4.71 2.61
C VAL A 367 15.99 -4.78 4.13
N VAL A 368 17.18 -4.97 4.71
CA VAL A 368 17.36 -5.02 6.18
C VAL A 368 16.86 -3.73 6.83
N ARG A 369 17.21 -2.58 6.27
CA ARG A 369 16.76 -1.27 6.78
C ARG A 369 15.25 -1.12 6.72
N GLN A 370 14.59 -1.54 5.64
CA GLN A 370 13.14 -1.47 5.51
C GLN A 370 12.44 -2.45 6.47
N LEU A 371 12.96 -3.65 6.65
CA LEU A 371 12.42 -4.60 7.63
C LEU A 371 12.51 -4.05 9.06
N ARG A 372 13.65 -3.49 9.45
CA ARG A 372 13.80 -2.81 10.76
C ARG A 372 12.81 -1.65 10.91
N TYR A 373 12.58 -0.89 9.85
CA TYR A 373 11.61 0.20 9.87
C TYR A 373 10.18 -0.31 10.10
N LEU A 374 9.77 -1.40 9.43
CA LEU A 374 8.47 -2.04 9.66
C LEU A 374 8.34 -2.54 11.10
N THR A 375 9.36 -3.22 11.63
CA THR A 375 9.36 -3.70 13.02
C THR A 375 9.25 -2.56 14.02
N ASN A 376 9.94 -1.43 13.78
CA ASN A 376 9.85 -0.24 14.64
C ASN A 376 8.46 0.43 14.59
N LEU A 377 7.70 0.24 13.51
CA LEU A 377 6.31 0.67 13.41
C LEU A 377 5.32 -0.30 14.10
N GLY A 378 5.80 -1.37 14.70
CA GLY A 378 4.97 -2.40 15.33
C GLY A 378 4.35 -3.39 14.35
N VAL A 379 4.84 -3.44 13.09
CA VAL A 379 4.35 -4.39 12.08
C VAL A 379 5.20 -5.66 12.13
N THR A 380 4.56 -6.79 12.42
CA THR A 380 5.21 -8.11 12.43
C THR A 380 5.40 -8.61 11.00
N VAL A 381 6.62 -9.05 10.67
CA VAL A 381 6.92 -9.62 9.34
C VAL A 381 6.82 -11.15 9.43
N LEU A 382 5.94 -11.74 8.65
CA LEU A 382 5.75 -13.18 8.48
C LEU A 382 6.35 -13.60 7.13
N ILE A 383 7.10 -14.71 7.11
CA ILE A 383 7.80 -15.21 5.92
C ILE A 383 7.30 -16.63 5.59
#